data_fd17bf0af32a0c5afbee7649042d1960
#
_entry.id   fd17bf0af32a0c5afbee7649042d1960
#
_cell.length_a   1.000
_cell.length_b   1.000
_cell.length_c   1.000
_cell.angle_alpha   90.00
_cell.angle_beta   90.00
_cell.angle_gamma   90.00
#
_symmetry.space_group_name_H-M   'P 1'
#
loop_
_entity.id
_entity.type
_entity.pdbx_description
1 polymer ?
#
loop_
_entity_poly.entity_id
_entity_poly.type
_entity_poly.pdbx_seq_one_letter_code
_entity_poly.pdbx_strand_id
1 'polypeptide(L)'
;MVRLLAARGETLAVAESLTGGLVAAELTGVPGASRVFRGSVTAYATELKRDVLGVDGTLLDRRGAVDPEVARQMAEGVRGVLGADWGIATTGVAGPDPQDGQAVGTVFVAVAGQGAAEDGGQTRPESAAARPDQAVGGPGNTGAPGYALGGPDVNVVALRLNGDRAEIRRESVRSVLKLLLQRLSGERAGNGRAQDTEQNGGN
;
A
#
# COMPACT_ATOMS: atom_id res chain seq x y z
N MET A 1 -1.02 15.60 -0.54
CA MET A 1 -0.59 14.33 -1.16
C MET A 1 -0.56 14.43 -2.69
N VAL A 2 -1.68 14.51 -3.42
CA VAL A 2 -1.71 14.59 -4.91
C VAL A 2 -0.78 15.69 -5.44
N ARG A 3 -0.79 16.91 -4.85
CA ARG A 3 0.10 18.00 -5.24
C ARG A 3 1.58 17.67 -4.97
N LEU A 4 1.91 16.98 -3.90
CA LEU A 4 3.29 16.58 -3.58
C LEU A 4 3.81 15.56 -4.59
N LEU A 5 3.02 14.53 -4.88
CA LEU A 5 3.36 13.55 -5.92
C LEU A 5 3.55 14.22 -7.29
N ALA A 6 2.62 15.10 -7.67
CA ALA A 6 2.73 15.83 -8.93
C ALA A 6 3.97 16.73 -9.03
N ALA A 7 4.35 17.40 -7.94
CA ALA A 7 5.55 18.23 -7.87
C ALA A 7 6.85 17.42 -7.99
N ARG A 8 6.82 16.14 -7.57
CA ARG A 8 7.95 15.21 -7.67
C ARG A 8 7.97 14.39 -8.96
N GLY A 9 6.90 14.48 -9.76
CA GLY A 9 6.73 13.61 -10.92
C GLY A 9 6.53 12.14 -10.57
N GLU A 10 6.07 11.85 -9.35
CA GLU A 10 5.89 10.50 -8.81
C GLU A 10 4.43 10.04 -8.95
N THR A 11 4.25 8.74 -9.09
CA THR A 11 2.97 8.08 -9.33
C THR A 11 2.58 7.16 -8.17
N LEU A 12 1.27 6.89 -8.03
CA LEU A 12 0.67 6.12 -6.95
C LEU A 12 -0.24 5.02 -7.49
N ALA A 13 -0.13 3.83 -6.91
CA ALA A 13 -1.04 2.70 -7.07
C ALA A 13 -1.63 2.28 -5.73
N VAL A 14 -2.83 1.67 -5.75
CA VAL A 14 -3.56 1.27 -4.54
C VAL A 14 -4.00 -0.19 -4.61
N ALA A 15 -3.74 -0.95 -3.54
CA ALA A 15 -4.30 -2.28 -3.31
C ALA A 15 -5.32 -2.22 -2.16
N GLU A 16 -6.56 -2.57 -2.46
CA GLU A 16 -7.64 -2.50 -1.50
C GLU A 16 -8.22 -3.88 -1.18
N SER A 17 -8.47 -4.15 0.11
CA SER A 17 -9.29 -5.28 0.54
C SER A 17 -10.55 -4.75 1.21
N LEU A 18 -10.57 -4.56 2.53
CA LEU A 18 -11.77 -4.15 3.27
C LEU A 18 -12.35 -2.80 2.82
N THR A 19 -11.54 -1.91 2.26
CA THR A 19 -11.98 -0.58 1.81
C THR A 19 -12.76 -0.62 0.50
N GLY A 20 -12.52 -1.66 -0.34
CA GLY A 20 -13.37 -1.99 -1.50
C GLY A 20 -13.55 -0.86 -2.50
N GLY A 21 -12.49 -0.15 -2.85
CA GLY A 21 -12.50 0.95 -3.82
C GLY A 21 -12.62 2.36 -3.19
N LEU A 22 -12.81 2.49 -1.88
CA LEU A 22 -12.96 3.79 -1.24
C LEU A 22 -11.68 4.63 -1.28
N VAL A 23 -10.49 4.02 -1.21
CA VAL A 23 -9.22 4.76 -1.33
C VAL A 23 -9.09 5.35 -2.73
N ALA A 24 -9.38 4.56 -3.75
CA ALA A 24 -9.37 5.01 -5.14
C ALA A 24 -10.41 6.12 -5.39
N ALA A 25 -11.62 5.98 -4.83
CA ALA A 25 -12.67 6.98 -4.91
C ALA A 25 -12.26 8.32 -4.28
N GLU A 26 -11.64 8.27 -3.09
CA GLU A 26 -11.13 9.46 -2.40
C GLU A 26 -10.04 10.16 -3.20
N LEU A 27 -9.13 9.40 -3.80
CA LEU A 27 -8.05 9.93 -4.63
C LEU A 27 -8.57 10.57 -5.91
N THR A 28 -9.51 9.90 -6.60
CA THR A 28 -10.06 10.38 -7.87
C THR A 28 -10.99 11.58 -7.69
N GLY A 29 -11.52 11.80 -6.48
CA GLY A 29 -12.25 13.01 -6.12
C GLY A 29 -11.38 14.29 -6.10
N VAL A 30 -10.05 14.16 -6.11
CA VAL A 30 -9.14 15.32 -6.05
C VAL A 30 -8.79 15.80 -7.47
N PRO A 31 -9.03 17.08 -7.81
CA PRO A 31 -8.62 17.63 -9.10
C PRO A 31 -7.11 17.45 -9.34
N GLY A 32 -6.76 16.92 -10.51
CA GLY A 32 -5.37 16.63 -10.90
C GLY A 32 -4.86 15.24 -10.47
N ALA A 33 -5.72 14.38 -9.90
CA ALA A 33 -5.36 13.01 -9.56
C ALA A 33 -4.86 12.20 -10.77
N SER A 34 -5.39 12.43 -11.96
CA SER A 34 -5.00 11.74 -13.21
C SER A 34 -3.52 11.88 -13.58
N ARG A 35 -2.82 12.85 -13.03
CA ARG A 35 -1.38 13.05 -13.27
C ARG A 35 -0.50 12.12 -12.44
N VAL A 36 -1.03 11.60 -11.33
CA VAL A 36 -0.26 10.84 -10.33
C VAL A 36 -0.85 9.48 -10.03
N PHE A 37 -2.16 9.30 -10.10
CA PHE A 37 -2.83 8.05 -9.78
C PHE A 37 -2.85 7.11 -10.98
N ARG A 38 -2.18 5.97 -10.87
CA ARG A 38 -2.09 4.96 -11.94
C ARG A 38 -3.31 4.05 -11.97
N GLY A 39 -3.91 3.79 -10.80
CA GLY A 39 -5.05 2.92 -10.67
C GLY A 39 -5.08 2.17 -9.34
N SER A 40 -6.07 1.29 -9.20
CA SER A 40 -6.21 0.44 -8.02
C SER A 40 -6.57 -0.99 -8.39
N VAL A 41 -6.20 -1.92 -7.50
CA VAL A 41 -6.63 -3.32 -7.51
C VAL A 41 -7.45 -3.57 -6.24
N THR A 42 -8.73 -3.88 -6.38
CA THR A 42 -9.56 -4.35 -5.27
C THR A 42 -9.44 -5.87 -5.17
N ALA A 43 -8.43 -6.34 -4.43
CA ALA A 43 -8.17 -7.75 -4.16
C ALA A 43 -9.01 -8.22 -2.96
N TYR A 44 -10.35 -8.27 -3.13
CA TYR A 44 -11.27 -8.57 -2.05
C TYR A 44 -11.23 -10.05 -1.65
N ALA A 45 -11.27 -10.94 -2.61
CA ALA A 45 -11.06 -12.36 -2.41
C ALA A 45 -9.57 -12.64 -2.11
N THR A 46 -9.30 -13.63 -1.24
CA THR A 46 -7.94 -13.91 -0.77
C THR A 46 -7.02 -14.35 -1.91
N GLU A 47 -7.50 -15.16 -2.83
CA GLU A 47 -6.76 -15.62 -4.00
C GLU A 47 -6.29 -14.49 -4.92
N LEU A 48 -7.04 -13.38 -5.02
CA LEU A 48 -6.63 -12.22 -5.82
C LEU A 48 -5.39 -11.53 -5.25
N LYS A 49 -5.15 -11.63 -3.94
CA LYS A 49 -3.92 -11.11 -3.34
C LYS A 49 -2.70 -11.86 -3.86
N ARG A 50 -2.82 -13.19 -4.04
CA ARG A 50 -1.78 -14.02 -4.64
C ARG A 50 -1.71 -13.82 -6.16
N ASP A 51 -2.82 -14.03 -6.86
CA ASP A 51 -2.84 -14.18 -8.31
C ASP A 51 -2.62 -12.85 -9.04
N VAL A 52 -3.02 -11.73 -8.45
CA VAL A 52 -2.89 -10.40 -9.05
C VAL A 52 -1.76 -9.59 -8.42
N LEU A 53 -1.63 -9.62 -7.10
CA LEU A 53 -0.66 -8.78 -6.39
C LEU A 53 0.63 -9.53 -6.03
N GLY A 54 0.71 -10.84 -6.26
CA GLY A 54 1.91 -11.63 -6.00
C GLY A 54 2.21 -11.87 -4.51
N VAL A 55 1.19 -11.79 -3.64
CA VAL A 55 1.35 -12.14 -2.23
C VAL A 55 1.65 -13.63 -2.11
N ASP A 56 2.60 -13.99 -1.25
CA ASP A 56 2.99 -15.39 -1.01
C ASP A 56 1.78 -16.24 -0.56
N GLY A 57 1.45 -17.26 -1.35
CA GLY A 57 0.35 -18.17 -1.07
C GLY A 57 0.55 -18.91 0.26
N THR A 58 1.77 -19.31 0.60
CA THR A 58 2.09 -19.98 1.85
C THR A 58 1.85 -19.07 3.07
N LEU A 59 2.07 -17.77 2.91
CA LEU A 59 1.75 -16.78 3.92
C LEU A 59 0.24 -16.67 4.13
N LEU A 60 -0.53 -16.58 3.03
CA LEU A 60 -1.99 -16.52 3.08
C LEU A 60 -2.60 -17.78 3.72
N ASP A 61 -2.09 -18.96 3.38
CA ASP A 61 -2.56 -20.23 3.94
C ASP A 61 -2.31 -20.35 5.45
N ARG A 62 -1.17 -19.81 5.92
CA ARG A 62 -0.79 -19.91 7.34
C ARG A 62 -1.33 -18.81 8.23
N ARG A 63 -1.48 -17.59 7.71
CA ARG A 63 -1.81 -16.40 8.51
C ARG A 63 -3.11 -15.72 8.11
N GLY A 64 -3.74 -16.18 7.03
CA GLY A 64 -4.92 -15.53 6.48
C GLY A 64 -4.59 -14.21 5.76
N ALA A 65 -5.64 -13.53 5.32
CA ALA A 65 -5.52 -12.28 4.58
C ALA A 65 -5.28 -11.04 5.47
N VAL A 66 -5.53 -11.16 6.78
CA VAL A 66 -5.47 -10.04 7.73
C VAL A 66 -4.17 -10.13 8.55
N ASP A 67 -3.07 -9.76 7.91
CA ASP A 67 -1.72 -9.88 8.47
C ASP A 67 -0.85 -8.68 7.99
N PRO A 68 0.08 -8.17 8.82
CA PRO A 68 0.95 -7.04 8.44
C PRO A 68 1.86 -7.36 7.26
N GLU A 69 2.34 -8.59 7.14
CA GLU A 69 3.19 -9.01 6.02
C GLU A 69 2.39 -9.11 4.72
N VAL A 70 1.13 -9.53 4.79
CA VAL A 70 0.21 -9.49 3.64
C VAL A 70 -0.01 -8.05 3.18
N ALA A 71 -0.24 -7.09 4.11
CA ALA A 71 -0.37 -5.67 3.76
C ALA A 71 0.90 -5.14 3.08
N ARG A 72 2.08 -5.52 3.57
CA ARG A 72 3.37 -5.17 2.99
C ARG A 72 3.47 -5.64 1.54
N GLN A 73 3.25 -6.93 1.33
CA GLN A 73 3.34 -7.54 0.01
C GLN A 73 2.28 -7.01 -0.97
N MET A 74 1.08 -6.70 -0.50
CA MET A 74 0.05 -6.04 -1.31
C MET A 74 0.50 -4.66 -1.80
N ALA A 75 1.14 -3.86 -0.94
CA ALA A 75 1.64 -2.54 -1.31
C ALA A 75 2.79 -2.61 -2.33
N GLU A 76 3.72 -3.53 -2.16
CA GLU A 76 4.80 -3.79 -3.13
C GLU A 76 4.25 -4.35 -4.44
N GLY A 77 3.36 -5.34 -4.36
CA GLY A 77 2.78 -5.99 -5.51
C GLY A 77 2.04 -5.02 -6.43
N VAL A 78 1.21 -4.14 -5.87
CA VAL A 78 0.46 -3.17 -6.68
C VAL A 78 1.37 -2.15 -7.37
N ARG A 79 2.51 -1.79 -6.76
CA ARG A 79 3.53 -0.97 -7.41
C ARG A 79 4.03 -1.63 -8.69
N GLY A 80 4.40 -2.91 -8.60
CA GLY A 80 4.90 -3.68 -9.73
C GLY A 80 3.84 -3.85 -10.82
N VAL A 81 2.63 -4.27 -10.45
CA VAL A 81 1.52 -4.53 -11.37
C VAL A 81 1.11 -3.28 -12.16
N LEU A 82 1.06 -2.13 -11.50
CA LEU A 82 0.60 -0.88 -12.13
C LEU A 82 1.75 0.06 -12.53
N GLY A 83 3.00 -0.32 -12.31
CA GLY A 83 4.18 0.46 -12.69
C GLY A 83 4.22 1.82 -12.00
N ALA A 84 3.95 1.87 -10.69
CA ALA A 84 3.90 3.10 -9.91
C ALA A 84 5.16 3.27 -9.02
N ASP A 85 5.48 4.53 -8.69
CA ASP A 85 6.58 4.84 -7.77
C ASP A 85 6.22 4.51 -6.32
N TRP A 86 4.94 4.68 -5.96
CA TRP A 86 4.37 4.39 -4.65
C TRP A 86 3.23 3.39 -4.75
N GLY A 87 3.21 2.43 -3.83
CA GLY A 87 2.09 1.52 -3.62
C GLY A 87 1.55 1.66 -2.21
N ILE A 88 0.24 1.74 -2.05
CA ILE A 88 -0.39 1.69 -0.74
C ILE A 88 -1.38 0.54 -0.66
N ALA A 89 -1.53 -0.05 0.53
CA ALA A 89 -2.42 -1.18 0.71
C ALA A 89 -3.24 -1.09 1.99
N THR A 90 -4.41 -1.72 1.96
CA THR A 90 -5.29 -1.91 3.11
C THR A 90 -5.76 -3.35 3.18
N THR A 91 -5.61 -4.01 4.33
CA THR A 91 -6.25 -5.29 4.64
C THR A 91 -6.77 -5.28 6.08
N GLY A 92 -7.85 -6.02 6.38
CA GLY A 92 -8.42 -5.99 7.72
C GLY A 92 -9.86 -6.46 7.79
N VAL A 93 -10.42 -6.44 9.00
CA VAL A 93 -11.76 -6.90 9.33
C VAL A 93 -12.67 -5.70 9.62
N ALA A 94 -13.59 -5.42 8.69
CA ALA A 94 -14.57 -4.35 8.88
C ALA A 94 -15.83 -4.80 9.64
N GLY A 95 -16.00 -6.11 9.86
CA GLY A 95 -17.15 -6.68 10.54
C GLY A 95 -18.37 -6.93 9.63
N PRO A 96 -19.48 -7.44 10.19
CA PRO A 96 -19.73 -7.57 11.63
C PRO A 96 -19.00 -8.73 12.32
N ASP A 97 -18.61 -9.77 11.57
CA ASP A 97 -17.98 -10.96 12.12
C ASP A 97 -16.44 -10.89 12.06
N PRO A 98 -15.73 -11.55 12.98
CA PRO A 98 -14.29 -11.77 12.89
C PRO A 98 -13.91 -12.54 11.62
N GLN A 99 -12.66 -12.38 11.16
CA GLN A 99 -12.13 -13.11 10.01
C GLN A 99 -10.69 -13.54 10.28
N ASP A 100 -10.29 -14.74 9.84
CA ASP A 100 -8.92 -15.28 9.96
C ASP A 100 -8.38 -15.22 11.42
N GLY A 101 -9.25 -15.42 12.42
CA GLY A 101 -8.90 -15.29 13.84
C GLY A 101 -8.68 -13.85 14.32
N GLN A 102 -8.88 -12.86 13.47
CA GLN A 102 -8.73 -11.46 13.80
C GLN A 102 -10.07 -10.81 14.15
N ALA A 103 -10.07 -10.05 15.26
CA ALA A 103 -11.24 -9.31 15.70
C ALA A 103 -11.65 -8.20 14.73
N VAL A 104 -12.94 -7.84 14.74
CA VAL A 104 -13.45 -6.66 14.03
C VAL A 104 -12.66 -5.41 14.44
N GLY A 105 -12.32 -4.58 13.47
CA GLY A 105 -11.49 -3.38 13.66
C GLY A 105 -9.98 -3.63 13.59
N THR A 106 -9.52 -4.90 13.45
CA THR A 106 -8.12 -5.18 13.12
C THR A 106 -7.86 -4.79 11.67
N VAL A 107 -6.98 -3.82 11.46
CA VAL A 107 -6.63 -3.33 10.12
C VAL A 107 -5.12 -3.13 10.01
N PHE A 108 -4.56 -3.49 8.88
CA PHE A 108 -3.19 -3.17 8.51
C PHE A 108 -3.20 -2.27 7.28
N VAL A 109 -2.45 -1.18 7.36
CA VAL A 109 -2.20 -0.28 6.23
C VAL A 109 -0.72 -0.25 5.92
N ALA A 110 -0.37 -0.25 4.64
CA ALA A 110 1.02 -0.27 4.22
C ALA A 110 1.29 0.78 3.14
N VAL A 111 2.52 1.28 3.12
CA VAL A 111 3.05 2.18 2.09
C VAL A 111 4.41 1.65 1.66
N ALA A 112 4.55 1.36 0.37
CA ALA A 112 5.79 0.98 -0.29
C ALA A 112 6.23 2.10 -1.23
N GLY A 113 7.47 2.55 -1.11
CA GLY A 113 8.08 3.58 -1.97
C GLY A 113 9.29 3.06 -2.71
N GLN A 114 9.90 3.90 -3.53
CA GLN A 114 11.28 3.67 -3.94
C GLN A 114 12.17 3.93 -2.72
N GLY A 115 12.99 2.95 -2.32
CA GLY A 115 14.04 3.17 -1.35
C GLY A 115 14.84 4.41 -1.75
N ALA A 116 15.32 5.19 -0.79
CA ALA A 116 16.28 6.25 -1.10
C ALA A 116 17.36 5.62 -1.97
N ALA A 117 17.49 6.07 -3.20
CA ALA A 117 18.56 5.63 -4.07
C ALA A 117 19.86 5.91 -3.30
N GLU A 118 20.57 4.86 -2.91
CA GLU A 118 21.99 5.05 -2.60
C GLU A 118 22.58 5.64 -3.87
N ASP A 119 23.28 6.76 -3.71
CA ASP A 119 23.91 7.56 -4.77
C ASP A 119 24.81 6.69 -5.65
N GLY A 120 24.22 6.02 -6.60
CA GLY A 120 24.87 5.16 -7.59
C GLY A 120 24.14 5.34 -8.92
N GLY A 121 24.62 6.32 -9.71
CA GLY A 121 24.04 6.76 -10.97
C GLY A 121 23.60 5.62 -11.88
N GLN A 122 22.31 5.40 -11.95
CA GLN A 122 21.66 4.75 -13.08
C GLN A 122 20.60 5.68 -13.64
N THR A 123 20.96 6.26 -14.77
CA THR A 123 20.06 7.01 -15.64
C THR A 123 18.84 6.16 -15.98
N ARG A 124 17.67 6.68 -15.66
CA ARG A 124 16.36 6.17 -16.07
C ARG A 124 16.36 5.98 -17.58
N PRO A 125 15.99 4.80 -18.13
CA PRO A 125 15.80 4.68 -19.57
C PRO A 125 14.63 5.58 -19.98
N GLU A 126 14.89 6.40 -20.98
CA GLU A 126 13.97 7.33 -21.59
C GLU A 126 12.72 6.62 -22.08
N SER A 127 11.57 7.15 -21.72
CA SER A 127 10.22 6.71 -22.02
C SER A 127 10.09 6.22 -23.47
N ALA A 128 9.86 4.94 -23.65
CA ALA A 128 9.33 4.40 -24.90
C ALA A 128 7.86 4.82 -25.00
N ALA A 129 7.60 5.79 -25.88
CA ALA A 129 6.27 6.17 -26.29
C ALA A 129 5.50 4.93 -26.80
N ALA A 130 4.33 4.68 -26.22
CA ALA A 130 3.44 3.62 -26.65
C ALA A 130 3.06 3.78 -28.12
N ARG A 131 3.35 2.78 -28.93
CA ARG A 131 2.75 2.60 -30.25
C ARG A 131 1.48 1.78 -30.06
N PRO A 132 0.32 2.21 -30.55
CA PRO A 132 -0.87 1.38 -30.64
C PRO A 132 -0.70 0.42 -31.83
N ASP A 133 -1.25 -0.78 -31.66
CA ASP A 133 -1.47 -1.80 -32.66
C ASP A 133 -0.38 -2.87 -32.79
N GLN A 134 -0.61 -4.00 -32.10
CA GLN A 134 -0.49 -5.33 -32.71
C GLN A 134 -1.24 -6.41 -31.91
N ALA A 135 -1.91 -7.19 -32.68
CA ALA A 135 -2.85 -8.24 -32.49
C ALA A 135 -2.61 -9.28 -31.38
N VAL A 136 -3.75 -9.74 -30.89
CA VAL A 136 -4.05 -10.95 -30.12
C VAL A 136 -3.33 -12.21 -30.65
N GLY A 137 -2.53 -12.83 -29.79
CA GLY A 137 -2.01 -14.19 -29.92
C GLY A 137 -2.18 -14.92 -28.59
N GLY A 138 -2.85 -16.06 -28.64
CA GLY A 138 -3.29 -16.86 -27.48
C GLY A 138 -2.17 -17.57 -26.68
N PRO A 139 -2.53 -18.44 -25.71
CA PRO A 139 -1.83 -18.61 -24.44
C PRO A 139 -0.57 -19.50 -24.56
N GLY A 140 0.58 -18.90 -24.30
CA GLY A 140 1.83 -19.60 -24.02
C GLY A 140 2.27 -19.27 -22.61
N ASN A 141 2.21 -20.28 -21.74
CA ASN A 141 2.78 -20.25 -20.39
C ASN A 141 4.30 -19.95 -20.48
N THR A 142 4.69 -18.73 -20.18
CA THR A 142 6.09 -18.40 -19.89
C THR A 142 6.12 -17.65 -18.58
N GLY A 143 6.88 -18.19 -17.62
CA GLY A 143 7.02 -17.76 -16.26
C GLY A 143 7.07 -16.24 -16.10
N ALA A 144 6.31 -15.75 -15.14
CA ALA A 144 6.34 -14.36 -14.70
C ALA A 144 7.81 -13.96 -14.46
N PRO A 145 8.24 -12.79 -14.94
CA PRO A 145 9.56 -12.30 -14.60
C PRO A 145 9.59 -12.15 -13.07
N GLY A 146 10.55 -12.86 -12.44
CA GLY A 146 10.79 -12.77 -11.01
C GLY A 146 11.11 -11.33 -10.63
N TYR A 147 10.13 -10.61 -10.15
CA TYR A 147 10.36 -9.33 -9.51
C TYR A 147 11.10 -9.60 -8.21
N ALA A 148 12.32 -9.10 -8.10
CA ALA A 148 13.08 -9.10 -6.86
C ALA A 148 12.26 -8.35 -5.80
N LEU A 149 11.60 -9.10 -4.94
CA LEU A 149 10.91 -8.59 -3.76
C LEU A 149 11.98 -8.20 -2.75
N GLY A 150 12.25 -6.92 -2.62
CA GLY A 150 13.17 -6.48 -1.60
C GLY A 150 13.71 -5.08 -1.84
N GLY A 151 13.11 -4.12 -1.20
CA GLY A 151 13.72 -2.84 -0.89
C GLY A 151 13.31 -2.43 0.52
N PRO A 152 14.19 -1.83 1.32
CA PRO A 152 13.98 -1.57 2.75
C PRO A 152 12.93 -0.51 3.07
N ASP A 153 12.08 -0.11 2.12
CA ASP A 153 11.28 1.10 2.27
C ASP A 153 9.76 0.87 2.28
N VAL A 154 9.32 -0.15 3.01
CA VAL A 154 7.90 -0.37 3.28
C VAL A 154 7.58 -0.06 4.73
N ASN A 155 6.58 0.79 4.94
CA ASN A 155 6.01 1.09 6.25
C ASN A 155 4.67 0.39 6.40
N VAL A 156 4.51 -0.39 7.47
CA VAL A 156 3.25 -1.04 7.84
C VAL A 156 2.80 -0.52 9.19
N VAL A 157 1.53 -0.16 9.30
CA VAL A 157 0.92 0.27 10.56
C VAL A 157 -0.25 -0.64 10.88
N ALA A 158 -0.22 -1.20 12.10
CA ALA A 158 -1.33 -1.95 12.68
C ALA A 158 -2.30 -0.98 13.37
N LEU A 159 -3.58 -1.13 13.09
CA LEU A 159 -4.65 -0.31 13.66
C LEU A 159 -5.63 -1.19 14.43
N ARG A 160 -6.20 -0.62 15.49
CA ARG A 160 -7.35 -1.16 16.22
C ARG A 160 -8.44 -0.10 16.15
N LEU A 161 -9.36 -0.29 15.22
CA LEU A 161 -10.42 0.67 14.94
C LEU A 161 -11.71 0.22 15.64
N ASN A 162 -12.45 1.18 16.15
CA ASN A 162 -13.76 0.99 16.75
C ASN A 162 -14.84 1.60 15.83
N GLY A 163 -16.06 1.10 15.96
CA GLY A 163 -17.19 1.61 15.20
C GLY A 163 -17.87 0.55 14.35
N ASP A 164 -18.82 0.98 13.55
CA ASP A 164 -19.48 0.13 12.58
C ASP A 164 -18.62 -0.15 11.35
N ARG A 165 -19.09 -1.05 10.48
CA ARG A 165 -18.41 -1.42 9.24
C ARG A 165 -18.06 -0.22 8.36
N ALA A 166 -18.95 0.77 8.27
CA ALA A 166 -18.72 1.94 7.43
C ALA A 166 -17.67 2.87 8.04
N GLU A 167 -17.68 3.02 9.36
CA GLU A 167 -16.70 3.81 10.10
C GLU A 167 -15.30 3.20 10.02
N ILE A 168 -15.17 1.89 10.25
CA ILE A 168 -13.90 1.17 10.15
C ILE A 168 -13.30 1.34 8.73
N ARG A 169 -14.11 1.19 7.69
CA ARG A 169 -13.66 1.37 6.31
C ARG A 169 -13.19 2.80 6.03
N ARG A 170 -13.97 3.82 6.46
CA ARG A 170 -13.59 5.24 6.29
C ARG A 170 -12.30 5.57 7.03
N GLU A 171 -12.14 5.07 8.26
CA GLU A 171 -10.94 5.33 9.04
C GLU A 171 -9.71 4.62 8.47
N SER A 172 -9.88 3.44 7.90
CA SER A 172 -8.80 2.75 7.15
C SER A 172 -8.31 3.58 5.96
N VAL A 173 -9.23 4.22 5.22
CA VAL A 173 -8.89 5.14 4.12
C VAL A 173 -8.07 6.32 4.63
N ARG A 174 -8.54 7.01 5.68
CA ARG A 174 -7.83 8.14 6.28
C ARG A 174 -6.44 7.75 6.75
N SER A 175 -6.33 6.59 7.39
CA SER A 175 -5.07 6.10 7.96
C SER A 175 -4.02 5.81 6.89
N VAL A 176 -4.38 5.12 5.81
CA VAL A 176 -3.42 4.81 4.74
C VAL A 176 -2.98 6.08 3.98
N LEU A 177 -3.90 7.01 3.75
CA LEU A 177 -3.58 8.29 3.10
C LEU A 177 -2.72 9.19 4.00
N LYS A 178 -2.95 9.19 5.31
CA LYS A 178 -2.12 9.89 6.29
C LYS A 178 -0.71 9.30 6.34
N LEU A 179 -0.59 7.97 6.35
CA LEU A 179 0.71 7.27 6.33
C LEU A 179 1.50 7.63 5.07
N LEU A 180 0.86 7.65 3.90
CA LEU A 180 1.51 8.08 2.66
C LEU A 180 1.95 9.55 2.74
N LEU A 181 1.11 10.44 3.27
CA LEU A 181 1.46 11.86 3.41
C LEU A 181 2.69 12.05 4.30
N GLN A 182 2.78 11.36 5.43
CA GLN A 182 3.94 11.38 6.33
C GLN A 182 5.20 10.92 5.62
N ARG A 183 5.14 9.83 4.84
CA ARG A 183 6.27 9.35 4.04
C ARG A 183 6.71 10.37 2.98
N LEU A 184 5.77 10.98 2.29
CA LEU A 184 6.07 12.02 1.31
C LEU A 184 6.64 13.31 1.93
N SER A 185 6.26 13.64 3.17
CA SER A 185 6.79 14.82 3.88
C SER A 185 8.17 14.57 4.52
N GLY A 186 8.68 13.35 4.48
CA GLY A 186 9.94 13.01 5.16
C GLY A 186 9.81 12.88 6.69
N GLU A 187 8.59 12.94 7.22
CA GLU A 187 8.32 12.72 8.63
C GLU A 187 8.44 11.22 8.94
N ARG A 188 9.57 10.82 9.55
CA ARG A 188 9.68 9.48 10.14
C ARG A 188 8.64 9.38 11.25
N ALA A 189 7.86 8.30 11.27
CA ALA A 189 7.00 7.98 12.39
C ALA A 189 7.86 7.94 13.66
N GLY A 190 7.76 8.97 14.49
CA GLY A 190 8.54 9.10 15.71
C GLY A 190 8.15 7.97 16.64
N ASN A 191 9.12 7.11 16.99
CA ASN A 191 9.05 6.27 18.17
C ASN A 191 8.84 7.19 19.36
N GLY A 192 7.64 7.17 19.96
CA GLY A 192 7.35 7.87 21.20
C GLY A 192 8.30 7.38 22.30
N ARG A 193 9.43 8.06 22.47
CA ARG A 193 10.20 7.97 23.69
C ARG A 193 9.36 8.62 24.78
N ALA A 194 8.91 7.80 25.74
CA ALA A 194 8.49 8.27 27.04
C ALA A 194 9.63 9.13 27.62
N GLN A 195 9.38 10.40 27.86
CA GLN A 195 10.24 11.24 28.67
C GLN A 195 9.91 10.91 30.12
N ASP A 196 10.74 10.09 30.72
CA ASP A 196 10.84 10.00 32.18
C ASP A 196 11.38 11.34 32.69
N THR A 197 10.47 12.14 33.24
CA THR A 197 10.82 13.32 34.03
C THR A 197 11.26 12.82 35.40
N GLU A 198 12.54 12.59 35.59
CA GLU A 198 13.12 12.54 36.93
C GLU A 198 13.04 13.93 37.52
N GLN A 199 12.10 14.13 38.43
CA GLN A 199 12.14 15.22 39.40
C GLN A 199 13.18 14.87 40.47
N ASN A 200 14.35 15.45 40.33
CA ASN A 200 15.35 15.45 41.37
C ASN A 200 14.97 16.50 42.40
N GLY A 201 14.37 16.08 43.51
CA GLY A 201 14.18 16.88 44.71
C GLY A 201 15.45 16.92 45.50
N GLY A 202 16.04 18.11 45.61
CA GLY A 202 17.16 18.41 46.48
C GLY A 202 16.81 19.54 47.43
N ASN A 203 16.76 19.21 48.71
CA ASN A 203 16.95 20.05 49.90
C ASN A 203 15.95 21.13 50.19
#